data_518e96befb68e47ab8314d59584e4562
#
_entry.id   518e96befb68e47ab8314d59584e4562
#
_cell.length_a   1.000
_cell.length_b   1.000
_cell.length_c   1.000
_cell.angle_alpha   90.00
_cell.angle_beta   90.00
_cell.angle_gamma   90.00
#
_symmetry.space_group_name_H-M   'P 1'
#
loop_
_entity.id
_entity.type
_entity.pdbx_description
1 polymer ?
#
loop_
_entity_poly.entity_id
_entity_poly.type
_entity_poly.pdbx_seq_one_letter_code
_entity_poly.pdbx_strand_id
1 'polypeptide(L)'
;MTDANHPVTDLVILAGGQARRMQGLNKLLQCFDKQIQLLKISQHFRGKVQQQWISSNRDHRIYQHVVPHIRSFKDEETGFLGPLMGMKSAWRHVSADYVLFVPCDVTYLPKSVLKKLHQSLQQHPEAEVAYVEINGAALYPFCLLKRSSLPTLSAQIEQGELSLKKCFKLMHAQAVKFRKHALIFHSINSFDELQQYKQLNVLI
;
A
#
# COMPACT_ATOMS: atom_id res chain seq x y z
N MET A 1 8.90 22.49 3.05
CA MET A 1 7.68 23.04 2.43
C MET A 1 6.93 21.85 1.85
N THR A 2 5.82 21.48 2.44
CA THR A 2 4.93 20.46 1.89
C THR A 2 4.29 21.07 0.66
N ASP A 3 4.37 20.37 -0.46
CA ASP A 3 3.65 20.68 -1.71
C ASP A 3 2.16 20.42 -1.45
N ALA A 4 1.53 21.29 -0.65
CA ALA A 4 0.24 21.09 -0.01
C ALA A 4 -0.91 21.44 -0.98
N ASN A 5 -1.02 20.68 -2.07
CA ASN A 5 -2.12 20.81 -3.02
C ASN A 5 -3.14 19.66 -2.89
N HIS A 6 -3.12 18.92 -1.79
CA HIS A 6 -4.09 17.84 -1.51
C HIS A 6 -4.37 17.73 0.00
N PRO A 7 -5.49 17.12 0.42
CA PRO A 7 -5.84 16.93 1.82
C PRO A 7 -4.78 16.16 2.62
N VAL A 8 -4.74 16.40 3.94
CA VAL A 8 -3.84 15.71 4.86
C VAL A 8 -4.03 14.20 4.75
N THR A 9 -2.92 13.49 4.55
CA THR A 9 -2.91 12.07 4.24
C THR A 9 -1.81 11.36 5.02
N ASP A 10 -2.13 10.23 5.64
CA ASP A 10 -1.15 9.31 6.21
C ASP A 10 -0.82 8.20 5.21
N LEU A 11 0.41 7.68 5.27
CA LEU A 11 0.85 6.50 4.51
C LEU A 11 0.81 5.27 5.41
N VAL A 12 0.25 4.17 4.90
CA VAL A 12 0.35 2.85 5.52
C VAL A 12 0.92 1.85 4.51
N ILE A 13 2.08 1.29 4.82
CA ILE A 13 2.67 0.20 4.03
C ILE A 13 2.11 -1.12 4.54
N LEU A 14 1.42 -1.87 3.67
CA LEU A 14 0.84 -3.17 4.00
C LEU A 14 1.88 -4.28 3.87
N ALA A 15 2.31 -4.83 5.01
CA ALA A 15 3.35 -5.86 5.10
C ALA A 15 2.94 -7.07 5.97
N GLY A 16 1.65 -7.21 6.30
CA GLY A 16 1.11 -8.23 7.24
C GLY A 16 1.05 -9.66 6.71
N GLY A 17 1.39 -9.93 5.45
CA GLY A 17 1.29 -11.26 4.85
C GLY A 17 2.28 -12.28 5.43
N GLN A 18 1.90 -13.60 5.43
CA GLN A 18 2.72 -14.70 5.98
C GLN A 18 4.02 -14.98 5.18
N ALA A 19 4.23 -14.35 4.04
CA ALA A 19 5.40 -14.55 3.16
C ALA A 19 5.72 -16.04 2.82
N ARG A 20 4.72 -16.96 2.86
CA ARG A 20 4.93 -18.39 2.61
C ARG A 20 5.64 -18.67 1.29
N ARG A 21 5.17 -18.02 0.20
CA ARG A 21 5.76 -18.14 -1.15
C ARG A 21 7.13 -17.46 -1.28
N MET A 22 7.50 -16.66 -0.31
CA MET A 22 8.80 -15.97 -0.21
C MET A 22 9.75 -16.69 0.75
N GLN A 23 9.48 -17.93 1.12
CA GLN A 23 10.30 -18.71 2.06
C GLN A 23 10.57 -17.96 3.38
N GLY A 24 9.59 -17.19 3.86
CA GLY A 24 9.69 -16.39 5.07
C GLY A 24 10.42 -15.05 4.92
N LEU A 25 10.99 -14.73 3.74
CA LEU A 25 11.69 -13.47 3.50
C LEU A 25 10.76 -12.27 3.67
N ASN A 26 11.26 -11.26 4.36
CA ASN A 26 10.57 -10.00 4.51
C ASN A 26 10.75 -9.14 3.26
N LYS A 27 9.67 -8.92 2.48
CA LYS A 27 9.70 -8.18 1.21
C LYS A 27 10.18 -6.74 1.39
N LEU A 28 9.81 -6.06 2.49
CA LEU A 28 10.23 -4.69 2.75
C LEU A 28 11.75 -4.54 2.98
N LEU A 29 12.41 -5.62 3.40
CA LEU A 29 13.87 -5.63 3.63
C LEU A 29 14.65 -6.13 2.42
N GLN A 30 13.99 -6.52 1.32
CA GLN A 30 14.65 -6.90 0.08
C GLN A 30 15.01 -5.67 -0.74
N CYS A 31 16.07 -5.80 -1.56
CA CYS A 31 16.45 -4.76 -2.51
C CYS A 31 15.60 -4.86 -3.78
N PHE A 32 14.96 -3.75 -4.12
CA PHE A 32 14.28 -3.51 -5.38
C PHE A 32 14.96 -2.29 -6.03
N ASP A 33 15.40 -2.39 -7.28
CA ASP A 33 16.12 -1.33 -7.99
C ASP A 33 17.36 -0.81 -7.22
N LYS A 34 18.17 -1.74 -6.69
CA LYS A 34 19.41 -1.45 -5.90
C LYS A 34 19.16 -0.71 -4.57
N GLN A 35 17.91 -0.63 -4.12
CA GLN A 35 17.53 0.02 -2.86
C GLN A 35 16.62 -0.89 -2.01
N ILE A 36 16.76 -0.85 -0.68
CA ILE A 36 15.84 -1.54 0.25
C ILE A 36 14.42 -1.02 0.00
N GLN A 37 13.47 -1.93 -0.20
CA GLN A 37 12.10 -1.59 -0.60
C GLN A 37 11.42 -0.64 0.40
N LEU A 38 11.62 -0.85 1.70
CA LEU A 38 11.11 0.05 2.73
C LEU A 38 11.63 1.48 2.55
N LEU A 39 12.93 1.62 2.32
CA LEU A 39 13.57 2.93 2.12
C LEU A 39 13.06 3.59 0.84
N LYS A 40 12.92 2.82 -0.24
CA LYS A 40 12.37 3.27 -1.53
C LYS A 40 10.96 3.84 -1.37
N ILE A 41 10.05 3.11 -0.71
CA ILE A 41 8.67 3.56 -0.48
C ILE A 41 8.67 4.81 0.42
N SER A 42 9.38 4.77 1.55
CA SER A 42 9.43 5.88 2.50
C SER A 42 9.94 7.17 1.87
N GLN A 43 11.03 7.11 1.10
CA GLN A 43 11.59 8.27 0.41
C GLN A 43 10.67 8.81 -0.68
N HIS A 44 9.97 7.93 -1.41
CA HIS A 44 9.03 8.34 -2.45
C HIS A 44 7.90 9.23 -1.93
N PHE A 45 7.43 8.98 -0.69
CA PHE A 45 6.34 9.73 -0.06
C PHE A 45 6.81 10.75 0.98
N ARG A 46 8.11 10.89 1.20
CA ARG A 46 8.68 11.87 2.14
C ARG A 46 8.25 13.30 1.75
N GLY A 47 7.70 14.04 2.73
CA GLY A 47 7.20 15.40 2.52
C GLY A 47 5.85 15.48 1.78
N LYS A 48 5.28 14.35 1.34
CA LYS A 48 3.97 14.29 0.68
C LYS A 48 2.86 13.78 1.60
N VAL A 49 3.22 13.10 2.70
CA VAL A 49 2.30 12.56 3.71
C VAL A 49 2.66 13.05 5.08
N GLN A 50 1.69 13.07 6.00
CA GLN A 50 1.87 13.58 7.36
C GLN A 50 2.67 12.60 8.22
N GLN A 51 2.25 11.32 8.25
CA GLN A 51 2.88 10.24 9.00
C GLN A 51 3.06 9.02 8.10
N GLN A 52 4.07 8.19 8.44
CA GLN A 52 4.32 6.94 7.74
C GLN A 52 4.23 5.77 8.72
N TRP A 53 3.46 4.75 8.34
CA TRP A 53 3.15 3.59 9.13
C TRP A 53 3.41 2.30 8.36
N ILE A 54 3.67 1.21 9.09
CA ILE A 54 3.72 -0.16 8.56
C ILE A 54 2.69 -1.00 9.32
N SER A 55 1.74 -1.61 8.60
CA SER A 55 0.93 -2.72 9.11
C SER A 55 1.73 -4.00 8.96
N SER A 56 2.22 -4.55 10.07
CA SER A 56 3.02 -5.78 10.07
C SER A 56 2.95 -6.46 11.44
N ASN A 57 2.96 -7.79 11.44
CA ASN A 57 2.95 -8.59 12.66
C ASN A 57 4.37 -8.98 13.15
N ARG A 58 5.43 -8.50 12.47
CA ARG A 58 6.83 -8.83 12.75
C ARG A 58 7.79 -7.67 12.43
N ASP A 59 9.05 -7.82 12.85
CA ASP A 59 10.20 -7.00 12.42
C ASP A 59 10.14 -5.50 12.74
N HIS A 60 9.28 -5.06 13.67
CA HIS A 60 9.07 -3.64 14.02
C HIS A 60 10.36 -2.87 14.32
N ARG A 61 11.28 -3.48 15.11
CA ARG A 61 12.58 -2.85 15.46
C ARG A 61 13.47 -2.67 14.24
N ILE A 62 13.45 -3.64 13.31
CA ILE A 62 14.27 -3.59 12.09
C ILE A 62 13.76 -2.47 11.18
N TYR A 63 12.44 -2.31 11.04
CA TYR A 63 11.85 -1.22 10.26
C TYR A 63 12.26 0.16 10.79
N GLN A 64 12.21 0.36 12.10
CA GLN A 64 12.63 1.61 12.73
C GLN A 64 14.14 1.86 12.59
N HIS A 65 14.97 0.80 12.56
CA HIS A 65 16.39 0.95 12.28
C HIS A 65 16.65 1.43 10.84
N VAL A 66 15.92 0.90 9.85
CA VAL A 66 16.03 1.29 8.43
C VAL A 66 15.46 2.68 8.17
N VAL A 67 14.33 3.01 8.80
CA VAL A 67 13.61 4.28 8.66
C VAL A 67 13.19 4.79 10.04
N PRO A 68 14.03 5.59 10.73
CA PRO A 68 13.82 5.94 12.15
C PRO A 68 12.49 6.62 12.49
N HIS A 69 11.89 7.36 11.56
CA HIS A 69 10.63 8.08 11.77
C HIS A 69 9.38 7.25 11.47
N ILE A 70 9.55 6.01 10.96
CA ILE A 70 8.40 5.17 10.63
C ILE A 70 7.81 4.54 11.89
N ARG A 71 6.49 4.50 11.96
CA ARG A 71 5.75 3.82 13.02
C ARG A 71 5.23 2.48 12.50
N SER A 72 4.90 1.57 13.40
CA SER A 72 4.34 0.28 13.01
C SER A 72 3.27 -0.18 13.98
N PHE A 73 2.29 -0.91 13.47
CA PHE A 73 1.23 -1.53 14.26
C PHE A 73 0.98 -2.96 13.77
N LYS A 74 0.33 -3.75 14.60
CA LYS A 74 -0.15 -5.11 14.29
C LYS A 74 -1.62 -5.07 13.89
N ASP A 75 -2.05 -6.07 13.14
CA ASP A 75 -3.45 -6.28 12.86
C ASP A 75 -4.23 -6.48 14.19
N GLU A 76 -5.46 -5.95 14.25
CA GLU A 76 -6.32 -6.05 15.45
C GLU A 76 -6.70 -7.49 15.78
N GLU A 77 -6.90 -8.30 14.75
CA GLU A 77 -7.29 -9.69 14.88
C GLU A 77 -6.18 -10.61 14.34
N THR A 78 -5.98 -11.72 15.02
CA THR A 78 -5.08 -12.78 14.56
C THR A 78 -5.76 -13.62 13.49
N GLY A 79 -4.98 -14.26 12.60
CA GLY A 79 -5.54 -15.17 11.58
C GLY A 79 -5.22 -14.79 10.15
N PHE A 80 -4.48 -13.70 9.91
CA PHE A 80 -4.06 -13.27 8.57
C PHE A 80 -5.23 -13.04 7.61
N LEU A 81 -6.18 -12.22 8.02
CA LEU A 81 -7.40 -11.88 7.27
C LEU A 81 -7.13 -11.00 6.03
N GLY A 82 -5.90 -10.98 5.56
CA GLY A 82 -5.49 -10.29 4.35
C GLY A 82 -5.41 -8.76 4.49
N PRO A 83 -5.31 -8.04 3.37
CA PRO A 83 -5.07 -6.59 3.39
C PRO A 83 -6.23 -5.77 3.97
N LEU A 84 -7.48 -6.27 3.93
CA LEU A 84 -8.63 -5.58 4.54
C LEU A 84 -8.47 -5.38 6.05
N MET A 85 -7.93 -6.37 6.76
CA MET A 85 -7.68 -6.25 8.20
C MET A 85 -6.62 -5.20 8.49
N GLY A 86 -5.51 -5.19 7.75
CA GLY A 86 -4.50 -4.15 7.87
C GLY A 86 -5.05 -2.74 7.58
N MET A 87 -5.97 -2.62 6.61
CA MET A 87 -6.63 -1.35 6.31
C MET A 87 -7.59 -0.92 7.45
N LYS A 88 -8.40 -1.83 8.00
CA LYS A 88 -9.27 -1.56 9.16
C LYS A 88 -8.43 -1.14 10.36
N SER A 89 -7.41 -1.94 10.71
CA SER A 89 -6.54 -1.70 11.88
C SER A 89 -5.82 -0.35 11.81
N ALA A 90 -5.48 0.12 10.60
CA ALA A 90 -4.82 1.41 10.41
C ALA A 90 -5.60 2.58 11.03
N TRP A 91 -6.93 2.57 10.95
CA TRP A 91 -7.77 3.68 11.40
C TRP A 91 -7.71 3.96 12.91
N ARG A 92 -7.20 3.03 13.72
CA ARG A 92 -6.93 3.26 15.15
C ARG A 92 -5.65 4.05 15.42
N HIS A 93 -4.77 4.11 14.45
CA HIS A 93 -3.43 4.68 14.59
C HIS A 93 -3.26 5.99 13.83
N VAL A 94 -3.94 6.16 12.69
CA VAL A 94 -3.86 7.32 11.84
C VAL A 94 -4.80 8.43 12.31
N SER A 95 -4.37 9.69 12.14
CA SER A 95 -5.19 10.87 12.46
C SER A 95 -5.79 11.56 11.23
N ALA A 96 -5.20 11.35 10.06
CA ALA A 96 -5.65 11.95 8.81
C ALA A 96 -7.01 11.37 8.35
N ASP A 97 -7.78 12.16 7.59
CA ASP A 97 -9.05 11.72 6.98
C ASP A 97 -8.83 10.87 5.72
N TYR A 98 -7.63 10.87 5.20
CA TYR A 98 -7.21 10.06 4.05
C TYR A 98 -6.03 9.19 4.40
N VAL A 99 -6.06 7.93 3.97
CA VAL A 99 -4.92 7.02 4.11
C VAL A 99 -4.53 6.47 2.75
N LEU A 100 -3.27 6.67 2.39
CA LEU A 100 -2.66 6.02 1.23
C LEU A 100 -2.11 4.66 1.68
N PHE A 101 -2.68 3.59 1.17
CA PHE A 101 -2.17 2.24 1.36
C PHE A 101 -1.25 1.86 0.21
N VAL A 102 -0.08 1.32 0.54
CA VAL A 102 0.91 0.85 -0.44
C VAL A 102 1.32 -0.57 -0.07
N PRO A 103 1.13 -1.56 -0.95
CA PRO A 103 1.60 -2.92 -0.70
C PRO A 103 3.14 -2.98 -0.74
N CYS A 104 3.72 -3.82 0.11
CA CYS A 104 5.18 -3.93 0.29
C CYS A 104 5.92 -4.50 -0.93
N ASP A 105 5.20 -5.07 -1.89
CA ASP A 105 5.75 -5.82 -3.02
C ASP A 105 5.66 -5.12 -4.38
N VAL A 106 5.18 -3.87 -4.41
CA VAL A 106 5.11 -3.10 -5.67
C VAL A 106 6.48 -2.79 -6.22
N THR A 107 6.66 -2.94 -7.52
CA THR A 107 7.92 -2.64 -8.20
C THR A 107 7.99 -1.20 -8.69
N TYR A 108 6.85 -0.60 -8.98
CA TYR A 108 6.75 0.75 -9.53
C TYR A 108 5.85 1.66 -8.69
N LEU A 109 6.36 2.85 -8.37
CA LEU A 109 5.67 3.92 -7.66
C LEU A 109 5.54 5.14 -8.58
N PRO A 110 4.36 5.43 -9.16
CA PRO A 110 4.18 6.60 -10.01
C PRO A 110 4.43 7.91 -9.24
N LYS A 111 5.21 8.84 -9.79
CA LYS A 111 5.57 10.11 -9.11
C LYS A 111 4.35 10.93 -8.69
N SER A 112 3.29 10.93 -9.51
CA SER A 112 2.06 11.70 -9.28
C SER A 112 0.94 10.90 -8.62
N VAL A 113 1.22 9.70 -8.06
CA VAL A 113 0.17 8.77 -7.60
C VAL A 113 -0.75 9.41 -6.57
N LEU A 114 -0.21 9.99 -5.49
CA LEU A 114 -1.01 10.59 -4.42
C LEU A 114 -1.90 11.72 -4.95
N LYS A 115 -1.33 12.64 -5.74
CA LYS A 115 -2.08 13.74 -6.36
C LYS A 115 -3.25 13.24 -7.22
N LYS A 116 -3.01 12.24 -8.10
CA LYS A 116 -4.05 11.72 -8.99
C LYS A 116 -5.13 10.94 -8.25
N LEU A 117 -4.79 10.21 -7.19
CA LEU A 117 -5.77 9.53 -6.35
C LEU A 117 -6.69 10.54 -5.64
N HIS A 118 -6.14 11.62 -5.08
CA HIS A 118 -6.94 12.70 -4.51
C HIS A 118 -7.84 13.38 -5.55
N GLN A 119 -7.31 13.71 -6.71
CA GLN A 119 -8.09 14.30 -7.81
C GLN A 119 -9.26 13.41 -8.21
N SER A 120 -9.05 12.09 -8.28
CA SER A 120 -10.10 11.13 -8.59
C SER A 120 -11.22 11.15 -7.54
N LEU A 121 -10.88 11.17 -6.23
CA LEU A 121 -11.85 11.24 -5.15
C LEU A 121 -12.57 12.61 -5.05
N GLN A 122 -11.95 13.67 -5.53
CA GLN A 122 -12.58 14.99 -5.64
C GLN A 122 -13.57 15.05 -6.79
N GLN A 123 -13.25 14.41 -7.92
CA GLN A 123 -14.13 14.33 -9.11
C GLN A 123 -15.32 13.39 -8.90
N HIS A 124 -15.19 12.43 -7.96
CA HIS A 124 -16.21 11.43 -7.63
C HIS A 124 -16.50 11.48 -6.12
N PRO A 125 -17.32 12.45 -5.64
CA PRO A 125 -17.59 12.63 -4.20
C PRO A 125 -18.20 11.41 -3.52
N GLU A 126 -18.98 10.61 -4.24
CA GLU A 126 -19.59 9.36 -3.79
C GLU A 126 -18.57 8.23 -3.57
N ALA A 127 -17.41 8.31 -4.21
CA ALA A 127 -16.37 7.29 -4.06
C ALA A 127 -15.65 7.44 -2.72
N GLU A 128 -15.49 6.33 -1.99
CA GLU A 128 -14.75 6.27 -0.74
C GLU A 128 -13.31 5.77 -0.93
N VAL A 129 -13.00 5.24 -2.11
CA VAL A 129 -11.69 4.69 -2.46
C VAL A 129 -11.32 5.01 -3.90
N ALA A 130 -10.05 5.38 -4.13
CA ALA A 130 -9.42 5.39 -5.44
C ALA A 130 -8.23 4.43 -5.43
N TYR A 131 -8.10 3.53 -6.40
CA TYR A 131 -7.03 2.55 -6.47
C TYR A 131 -6.19 2.67 -7.74
N VAL A 132 -4.97 2.18 -7.67
CA VAL A 132 -4.00 2.24 -8.77
C VAL A 132 -4.23 1.10 -9.76
N GLU A 133 -4.28 1.44 -11.05
CA GLU A 133 -4.21 0.51 -12.16
C GLU A 133 -2.97 0.83 -13.01
N ILE A 134 -2.11 -0.17 -13.26
CA ILE A 134 -0.90 0.01 -14.07
C ILE A 134 -0.95 -0.93 -15.27
N ASN A 135 -0.87 -0.38 -16.48
CA ASN A 135 -0.93 -1.14 -17.73
C ASN A 135 -2.15 -2.09 -17.81
N GLY A 136 -3.30 -1.69 -17.25
CA GLY A 136 -4.53 -2.50 -17.21
C GLY A 136 -4.62 -3.48 -16.03
N ALA A 137 -3.58 -3.62 -15.22
CA ALA A 137 -3.61 -4.45 -14.02
C ALA A 137 -4.05 -3.64 -12.80
N ALA A 138 -5.15 -4.03 -12.17
CA ALA A 138 -5.66 -3.41 -10.94
C ALA A 138 -4.82 -3.84 -9.72
N LEU A 139 -4.23 -2.88 -9.04
CA LEU A 139 -3.46 -3.08 -7.82
C LEU A 139 -4.30 -2.62 -6.61
N TYR A 140 -5.36 -3.35 -6.28
CA TYR A 140 -6.32 -2.96 -5.23
C TYR A 140 -5.69 -2.54 -3.91
N PRO A 141 -4.66 -3.24 -3.35
CA PRO A 141 -4.03 -2.79 -2.11
C PRO A 141 -3.27 -1.47 -2.23
N PHE A 142 -3.01 -0.99 -3.47
CA PHE A 142 -2.41 0.32 -3.72
C PHE A 142 -3.53 1.34 -3.95
N CYS A 143 -4.00 1.97 -2.88
CA CYS A 143 -5.20 2.81 -2.93
C CYS A 143 -5.16 3.94 -1.91
N LEU A 144 -6.01 4.95 -2.14
CA LEU A 144 -6.33 6.02 -1.21
C LEU A 144 -7.75 5.82 -0.69
N LEU A 145 -7.91 5.67 0.62
CA LEU A 145 -9.20 5.54 1.28
C LEU A 145 -9.57 6.81 2.05
N LYS A 146 -10.85 7.18 2.03
CA LYS A 146 -11.45 8.13 2.96
C LYS A 146 -11.73 7.46 4.30
N ARG A 147 -11.72 8.21 5.40
CA ARG A 147 -12.13 7.70 6.73
C ARG A 147 -13.58 7.18 6.75
N SER A 148 -14.45 7.75 5.90
CA SER A 148 -15.84 7.29 5.74
C SER A 148 -15.96 5.83 5.30
N SER A 149 -14.91 5.23 4.74
CA SER A 149 -14.89 3.82 4.31
C SER A 149 -14.84 2.81 5.47
N LEU A 150 -14.53 3.26 6.70
CA LEU A 150 -14.33 2.36 7.85
C LEU A 150 -15.56 1.49 8.18
N PRO A 151 -16.82 1.99 8.18
CA PRO A 151 -17.99 1.15 8.40
C PRO A 151 -18.11 0.02 7.37
N THR A 152 -17.89 0.31 6.09
CA THR A 152 -17.94 -0.68 5.00
C THR A 152 -16.83 -1.73 5.16
N LEU A 153 -15.60 -1.33 5.50
CA LEU A 153 -14.50 -2.26 5.81
C LEU A 153 -14.87 -3.21 6.96
N SER A 154 -15.40 -2.66 8.06
CA SER A 154 -15.77 -3.42 9.24
C SER A 154 -16.87 -4.44 8.93
N ALA A 155 -17.93 -4.01 8.26
CA ALA A 155 -19.04 -4.90 7.89
C ALA A 155 -18.60 -6.06 6.99
N GLN A 156 -17.72 -5.81 6.01
CA GLN A 156 -17.20 -6.85 5.11
C GLN A 156 -16.35 -7.89 5.86
N ILE A 157 -15.51 -7.46 6.79
CA ILE A 157 -14.71 -8.36 7.62
C ILE A 157 -15.61 -9.19 8.55
N GLU A 158 -16.60 -8.58 9.21
CA GLU A 158 -17.55 -9.27 10.08
C GLU A 158 -18.39 -10.33 9.35
N GLN A 159 -18.68 -10.10 8.06
CA GLN A 159 -19.35 -11.06 7.18
C GLN A 159 -18.42 -12.14 6.62
N GLY A 160 -17.11 -12.10 6.92
CA GLY A 160 -16.12 -13.02 6.38
C GLY A 160 -15.77 -12.77 4.91
N GLU A 161 -16.21 -11.65 4.32
CA GLU A 161 -15.90 -11.31 2.93
C GLU A 161 -14.60 -10.51 2.87
N LEU A 162 -13.52 -11.20 2.52
CA LEU A 162 -12.17 -10.64 2.54
C LEU A 162 -11.66 -10.17 1.16
N SER A 163 -12.52 -10.14 0.16
CA SER A 163 -12.17 -9.71 -1.19
C SER A 163 -12.12 -8.19 -1.29
N LEU A 164 -10.92 -7.60 -1.52
CA LEU A 164 -10.77 -6.17 -1.80
C LEU A 164 -11.64 -5.71 -2.98
N LYS A 165 -11.69 -6.51 -4.06
CA LYS A 165 -12.49 -6.17 -5.24
C LYS A 165 -13.98 -6.02 -4.91
N LYS A 166 -14.54 -6.94 -4.11
CA LYS A 166 -15.95 -6.86 -3.69
C LYS A 166 -16.19 -5.70 -2.74
N CYS A 167 -15.32 -5.52 -1.74
CA CYS A 167 -15.38 -4.43 -0.79
C CYS A 167 -15.33 -3.06 -1.51
N PHE A 168 -14.40 -2.88 -2.43
CA PHE A 168 -14.23 -1.64 -3.18
C PHE A 168 -15.41 -1.34 -4.12
N LYS A 169 -16.09 -2.38 -4.63
CA LYS A 169 -17.33 -2.17 -5.40
C LYS A 169 -18.43 -1.49 -4.55
N LEU A 170 -18.55 -1.84 -3.28
CA LEU A 170 -19.50 -1.21 -2.36
C LEU A 170 -19.13 0.24 -2.02
N MET A 171 -17.85 0.59 -2.13
CA MET A 171 -17.28 1.91 -1.88
C MET A 171 -17.26 2.82 -3.12
N HIS A 172 -17.94 2.46 -4.20
CA HIS A 172 -17.93 3.20 -5.48
C HIS A 172 -16.51 3.48 -6.01
N ALA A 173 -15.62 2.49 -5.92
CA ALA A 173 -14.19 2.61 -6.19
C ALA A 173 -13.88 3.19 -7.57
N GLN A 174 -12.90 4.08 -7.62
CA GLN A 174 -12.39 4.68 -8.85
C GLN A 174 -11.01 4.13 -9.21
N ALA A 175 -10.85 3.67 -10.46
CA ALA A 175 -9.57 3.23 -10.99
C ALA A 175 -8.76 4.41 -11.52
N VAL A 176 -7.56 4.63 -10.98
CA VAL A 176 -6.63 5.66 -11.46
C VAL A 176 -5.53 5.00 -12.29
N LYS A 177 -5.56 5.28 -13.59
CA LYS A 177 -4.74 4.61 -14.59
C LYS A 177 -3.36 5.23 -14.73
N PHE A 178 -2.35 4.37 -14.72
CA PHE A 178 -0.96 4.71 -15.01
C PHE A 178 -0.41 3.82 -16.12
N ARG A 179 0.60 4.32 -16.82
CA ARG A 179 1.35 3.55 -17.82
C ARG A 179 2.83 3.55 -17.43
N LYS A 180 3.46 2.39 -17.53
CA LYS A 180 4.91 2.22 -17.37
C LYS A 180 5.40 1.30 -18.47
N HIS A 181 6.15 1.88 -19.42
CA HIS A 181 6.78 1.10 -20.46
C HIS A 181 7.76 0.07 -19.87
N ALA A 182 7.85 -1.09 -20.48
CA ALA A 182 8.74 -2.18 -20.08
C ALA A 182 8.61 -2.65 -18.62
N LEU A 183 7.42 -2.48 -17.99
CA LEU A 183 7.15 -3.04 -16.66
C LEU A 183 6.91 -4.54 -16.79
N ILE A 184 7.83 -5.35 -16.28
CA ILE A 184 7.75 -6.82 -16.35
C ILE A 184 6.90 -7.34 -15.18
N PHE A 185 7.13 -6.82 -13.97
CA PHE A 185 6.40 -7.20 -12.77
C PHE A 185 5.71 -5.98 -12.17
N HIS A 186 4.42 -6.09 -11.85
CA HIS A 186 3.68 -5.07 -11.08
C HIS A 186 3.97 -5.21 -9.59
N SER A 187 4.09 -6.46 -9.13
CA SER A 187 4.43 -6.84 -7.75
C SER A 187 5.26 -8.12 -7.76
N ILE A 188 6.00 -8.36 -6.68
CA ILE A 188 6.83 -9.57 -6.49
C ILE A 188 6.15 -10.46 -5.46
N ASN A 189 5.67 -11.64 -5.87
CA ASN A 189 4.86 -12.51 -5.02
C ASN A 189 5.55 -13.82 -4.62
N SER A 190 6.64 -14.21 -5.32
CA SER A 190 7.39 -15.41 -5.02
C SER A 190 8.89 -15.15 -4.98
N PHE A 191 9.63 -16.12 -4.41
CA PHE A 191 11.10 -16.08 -4.40
C PHE A 191 11.67 -16.11 -5.82
N ASP A 192 11.08 -16.90 -6.71
CA ASP A 192 11.53 -17.02 -8.12
C ASP A 192 11.31 -15.71 -8.88
N GLU A 193 10.16 -15.05 -8.71
CA GLU A 193 9.93 -13.71 -9.27
C GLU A 193 10.94 -12.69 -8.74
N LEU A 194 11.33 -12.76 -7.45
CA LEU A 194 12.36 -11.89 -6.89
C LEU A 194 13.73 -12.13 -7.53
N GLN A 195 14.10 -13.37 -7.76
CA GLN A 195 15.36 -13.72 -8.43
C GLN A 195 15.37 -13.22 -9.87
N GLN A 196 14.31 -13.47 -10.62
CA GLN A 196 14.17 -12.96 -11.99
C GLN A 196 14.23 -11.43 -12.04
N TYR A 197 13.52 -10.76 -11.13
CA TYR A 197 13.56 -9.29 -11.03
C TYR A 197 14.97 -8.76 -10.77
N LYS A 198 15.72 -9.40 -9.85
CA LYS A 198 17.10 -9.02 -9.54
C LYS A 198 18.03 -9.22 -10.74
N GLN A 199 17.91 -10.33 -11.48
CA GLN A 199 18.71 -10.62 -12.67
C GLN A 199 18.48 -9.57 -13.78
N LEU A 200 17.23 -9.21 -14.04
CA LEU A 200 16.87 -8.20 -15.04
C LEU A 200 17.40 -6.80 -14.70
N ASN A 201 17.46 -6.45 -13.41
CA ASN A 201 17.98 -5.15 -12.97
C ASN A 201 19.52 -5.08 -12.89
N VAL A 202 20.23 -6.18 -13.07
CA VAL A 202 21.71 -6.20 -13.20
C VAL A 202 22.13 -5.90 -14.64
N LEU A 203 21.24 -6.14 -15.61
CA LEU A 203 21.52 -5.98 -17.04
C LEU A 203 21.19 -4.56 -17.59
N ILE A 204 20.67 -3.67 -16.73
CA ILE A 204 20.38 -2.27 -17.02
C ILE A 204 21.26 -1.37 -16.13
#